data_d0f52440bca272bca92b145c5e807d9b
#
_entry.id   d0f52440bca272bca92b145c5e807d9b
#
_cell.length_a   1.000
_cell.length_b   1.000
_cell.length_c   1.000
_cell.angle_alpha   90.00
_cell.angle_beta   90.00
_cell.angle_gamma   90.00
#
_symmetry.space_group_name_H-M   'P 1'
#
loop_
_entity.id
_entity.type
_entity.pdbx_description
1 polymer ?
#
loop_
_entity_poly.entity_id
_entity_poly.type
_entity_poly.pdbx_seq_one_letter_code
_entity_poly.pdbx_strand_id
1 'polypeptide(L)'
;MKYGRFSRILALCVIFAGLAAFSVAAQAKVQLTMGSWRADDVAQMTKLLAAFTQKYPNITIKFDPTNPPDYNAALRLQLQSGIGPDLMYARSYDTGIQLFKDGYFADVTDLPGLKKVYSDLARAPWADPNGKSFAVPFCAVSHGVYYNQDIFKKYNLSVPKTWEDFLSLCAKLKAAGVTPIANGLADQWDINEVVLMNIAPDFIGGAQGRLDYESGKTPFNDAKMVALFQAMKDLAPFCPKGFEALTYNDENALFVNQKAAMYFDGSWTMASFKDMKFSWSVFAPPAPKGKKTVVTFHPDSGIAMNPATKYPAEAKLFLQWLYSDEAAATVSNTIPTGFFPIAKNAAKITDDHANAFLQMSMANPTDVRLVWPKLMSGSPSGYNLLQDGAIAVMTGTKTPKQAADDLAAGLAKWYPPKK
;
A
#
# COMPACT_ATOMS: atom_id res chain seq x y z
N MET A 1 -78.97 49.92 -59.11
CA MET A 1 -77.64 50.40 -59.55
C MET A 1 -76.74 50.49 -58.31
N LYS A 2 -75.57 49.96 -58.51
CA LYS A 2 -74.36 50.03 -57.68
C LYS A 2 -74.06 48.82 -56.78
N TYR A 3 -73.03 48.14 -57.19
CA TYR A 3 -72.38 46.97 -56.63
C TYR A 3 -71.51 47.34 -55.39
N GLY A 4 -71.61 46.47 -54.34
CA GLY A 4 -70.68 46.47 -53.24
C GLY A 4 -69.89 45.15 -53.16
N ARG A 5 -68.59 45.22 -53.37
CA ARG A 5 -67.68 44.07 -53.36
C ARG A 5 -67.43 43.61 -51.93
N PHE A 6 -67.69 42.36 -51.63
CA PHE A 6 -67.26 41.67 -50.44
C PHE A 6 -65.77 41.22 -50.62
N SER A 7 -64.88 41.82 -49.83
CA SER A 7 -63.51 41.44 -49.73
C SER A 7 -63.38 40.34 -48.68
N ARG A 8 -62.98 39.14 -49.07
CA ARG A 8 -62.71 38.03 -48.13
C ARG A 8 -61.25 38.21 -47.63
N ILE A 9 -61.05 38.54 -46.37
CA ILE A 9 -59.75 38.53 -45.68
C ILE A 9 -59.53 37.11 -45.20
N LEU A 10 -58.58 36.41 -45.82
CA LEU A 10 -58.10 35.12 -45.40
C LEU A 10 -57.10 35.33 -44.27
N ALA A 11 -57.45 34.98 -43.03
CA ALA A 11 -56.57 35.00 -41.87
C ALA A 11 -55.63 33.79 -41.94
N LEU A 12 -54.35 34.03 -42.27
CA LEU A 12 -53.29 33.01 -42.22
C LEU A 12 -52.85 32.88 -40.77
N CYS A 13 -53.28 31.82 -40.05
CA CYS A 13 -52.71 31.45 -38.77
C CYS A 13 -51.35 30.79 -39.00
N VAL A 14 -50.26 31.53 -38.81
CA VAL A 14 -48.90 31.00 -38.73
C VAL A 14 -48.72 30.35 -37.35
N ILE A 15 -48.78 29.03 -37.32
CA ILE A 15 -48.39 28.25 -36.13
C ILE A 15 -46.88 28.26 -36.05
N PHE A 16 -46.32 29.11 -35.19
CA PHE A 16 -44.93 29.01 -34.77
C PHE A 16 -44.78 27.80 -33.82
N ALA A 17 -44.48 26.65 -34.40
CA ALA A 17 -43.99 25.51 -33.63
C ALA A 17 -42.57 25.84 -33.17
N GLY A 18 -42.42 26.36 -31.95
CA GLY A 18 -41.15 26.56 -31.29
C GLY A 18 -40.49 25.18 -31.05
N LEU A 19 -39.61 24.74 -31.92
CA LEU A 19 -38.62 23.72 -31.62
C LEU A 19 -37.71 24.29 -30.53
N ALA A 20 -38.01 24.00 -29.27
CA ALA A 20 -37.02 24.10 -28.18
C ALA A 20 -35.96 23.05 -28.46
N ALA A 21 -34.97 23.42 -29.26
CA ALA A 21 -33.74 22.65 -29.36
C ALA A 21 -33.08 22.68 -27.96
N PHE A 22 -33.30 21.63 -27.18
CA PHE A 22 -32.46 21.32 -26.05
C PHE A 22 -31.05 21.11 -26.61
N SER A 23 -30.27 22.18 -26.64
CA SER A 23 -28.83 22.08 -26.82
C SER A 23 -28.30 21.30 -25.61
N VAL A 24 -28.18 19.99 -25.76
CA VAL A 24 -27.31 19.22 -24.88
C VAL A 24 -25.93 19.81 -25.12
N ALA A 25 -25.56 20.78 -24.28
CA ALA A 25 -24.20 21.29 -24.28
C ALA A 25 -23.30 20.06 -24.12
N ALA A 26 -22.56 19.71 -25.15
CA ALA A 26 -21.57 18.64 -25.05
C ALA A 26 -20.64 19.03 -23.92
N GLN A 27 -20.75 18.33 -22.80
CA GLN A 27 -19.93 18.59 -21.63
C GLN A 27 -18.46 18.47 -22.08
N ALA A 28 -17.67 19.49 -21.83
CA ALA A 28 -16.26 19.51 -22.24
C ALA A 28 -15.55 18.27 -21.72
N LYS A 29 -14.74 17.63 -22.56
CA LYS A 29 -13.93 16.50 -22.16
C LYS A 29 -12.86 16.97 -21.17
N VAL A 30 -12.81 16.32 -20.02
CA VAL A 30 -11.82 16.59 -18.96
C VAL A 30 -10.85 15.42 -18.88
N GLN A 31 -9.57 15.71 -18.84
CA GLN A 31 -8.53 14.73 -18.55
C GLN A 31 -7.89 15.09 -17.21
N LEU A 32 -8.10 14.24 -16.20
CA LEU A 32 -7.38 14.30 -14.93
C LEU A 32 -6.06 13.54 -15.04
N THR A 33 -5.12 13.87 -14.17
CA THR A 33 -3.86 13.15 -13.99
C THR A 33 -3.85 12.46 -12.63
N MET A 34 -3.25 11.26 -12.55
CA MET A 34 -3.11 10.51 -11.31
C MET A 34 -1.68 10.02 -11.11
N GLY A 35 -1.01 10.55 -10.09
CA GLY A 35 0.32 10.10 -9.66
C GLY A 35 0.25 8.89 -8.73
N SER A 36 1.23 8.01 -8.82
CA SER A 36 1.35 6.79 -8.00
C SER A 36 2.81 6.36 -7.88
N TRP A 37 3.13 5.58 -6.84
CA TRP A 37 4.41 4.86 -6.74
C TRP A 37 4.36 3.45 -7.38
N ARG A 38 3.23 3.08 -8.02
CA ARG A 38 3.00 1.73 -8.52
C ARG A 38 3.21 1.65 -10.03
N ALA A 39 4.47 1.53 -10.45
CA ALA A 39 4.83 1.38 -11.86
C ALA A 39 4.38 0.01 -12.44
N ASP A 40 4.29 -1.03 -11.60
CA ASP A 40 3.93 -2.39 -12.03
C ASP A 40 2.42 -2.56 -12.28
N ASP A 41 1.60 -1.63 -11.81
CA ASP A 41 0.13 -1.77 -11.78
C ASP A 41 -0.58 -1.07 -12.94
N VAL A 42 0.16 -0.57 -13.93
CA VAL A 42 -0.38 0.22 -15.06
C VAL A 42 -1.54 -0.49 -15.76
N ALA A 43 -1.41 -1.80 -16.03
CA ALA A 43 -2.43 -2.56 -16.74
C ALA A 43 -3.74 -2.67 -15.94
N GLN A 44 -3.64 -2.92 -14.63
CA GLN A 44 -4.79 -3.05 -13.72
C GLN A 44 -5.45 -1.68 -13.52
N MET A 45 -4.66 -0.65 -13.24
CA MET A 45 -5.16 0.71 -13.09
C MET A 45 -5.81 1.23 -14.37
N THR A 46 -5.26 0.91 -15.55
CA THR A 46 -5.90 1.24 -16.83
C THR A 46 -7.30 0.65 -16.92
N LYS A 47 -7.52 -0.61 -16.50
CA LYS A 47 -8.84 -1.23 -16.50
C LYS A 47 -9.78 -0.54 -15.50
N LEU A 48 -9.31 -0.24 -14.30
CA LEU A 48 -10.09 0.45 -13.28
C LEU A 48 -10.56 1.83 -13.76
N LEU A 49 -9.63 2.61 -14.32
CA LEU A 49 -9.92 3.95 -14.82
C LEU A 49 -10.81 3.94 -16.06
N ALA A 50 -10.67 2.92 -16.92
CA ALA A 50 -11.58 2.72 -18.07
C ALA A 50 -13.02 2.44 -17.62
N ALA A 51 -13.22 1.66 -16.55
CA ALA A 51 -14.55 1.42 -15.99
C ALA A 51 -15.19 2.72 -15.46
N PHE A 52 -14.42 3.58 -14.82
CA PHE A 52 -14.88 4.93 -14.44
C PHE A 52 -15.27 5.76 -15.67
N THR A 53 -14.41 5.80 -16.69
CA THR A 53 -14.67 6.56 -17.93
C THR A 53 -15.90 6.01 -18.67
N GLN A 54 -16.14 4.69 -18.64
CA GLN A 54 -17.36 4.11 -19.21
C GLN A 54 -18.63 4.67 -18.54
N LYS A 55 -18.59 4.92 -17.24
CA LYS A 55 -19.69 5.54 -16.48
C LYS A 55 -19.79 7.05 -16.74
N TYR A 56 -18.64 7.71 -16.85
CA TYR A 56 -18.52 9.16 -17.01
C TYR A 56 -17.72 9.49 -18.27
N PRO A 57 -18.32 9.37 -19.48
CA PRO A 57 -17.56 9.38 -20.75
C PRO A 57 -16.86 10.69 -21.08
N ASN A 58 -17.21 11.76 -20.38
CA ASN A 58 -16.55 13.07 -20.53
C ASN A 58 -15.32 13.24 -19.62
N ILE A 59 -15.02 12.26 -18.76
CA ILE A 59 -13.89 12.32 -17.84
C ILE A 59 -12.95 11.16 -18.10
N THR A 60 -11.70 11.46 -18.40
CA THR A 60 -10.62 10.47 -18.48
C THR A 60 -9.58 10.73 -17.40
N ILE A 61 -8.85 9.71 -16.99
CA ILE A 61 -7.78 9.85 -16.00
C ILE A 61 -6.51 9.21 -16.57
N LYS A 62 -5.46 10.01 -16.73
CA LYS A 62 -4.12 9.53 -17.10
C LYS A 62 -3.42 9.05 -15.84
N PHE A 63 -3.10 7.76 -15.77
CA PHE A 63 -2.27 7.17 -14.73
C PHE A 63 -0.80 7.39 -15.08
N ASP A 64 -0.04 8.03 -14.18
CA ASP A 64 1.33 8.49 -14.41
C ASP A 64 2.21 8.11 -13.19
N PRO A 65 2.63 6.84 -13.09
CA PRO A 65 3.39 6.37 -11.95
C PRO A 65 4.87 6.74 -12.02
N THR A 66 5.46 6.92 -10.85
CA THR A 66 6.90 7.08 -10.62
C THR A 66 7.41 5.85 -9.86
N ASN A 67 8.67 5.47 -10.05
CA ASN A 67 9.26 4.36 -9.30
C ASN A 67 9.13 4.57 -7.77
N PRO A 68 8.89 3.49 -7.00
CA PRO A 68 8.62 3.60 -5.57
C PRO A 68 9.65 4.40 -4.76
N PRO A 69 10.98 4.24 -4.95
CA PRO A 69 11.98 5.02 -4.21
C PRO A 69 11.89 6.53 -4.45
N ASP A 70 11.54 6.93 -5.67
CA ASP A 70 11.58 8.32 -6.11
C ASP A 70 10.29 9.08 -5.83
N TYR A 71 9.17 8.36 -5.68
CA TYR A 71 7.83 8.93 -5.69
C TYR A 71 7.62 10.05 -4.66
N ASN A 72 7.98 9.82 -3.41
CA ASN A 72 7.69 10.78 -2.34
C ASN A 72 8.41 12.12 -2.56
N ALA A 73 9.66 12.08 -3.01
CA ALA A 73 10.45 13.27 -3.33
C ALA A 73 9.93 13.97 -4.59
N ALA A 74 9.67 13.21 -5.64
CA ALA A 74 9.14 13.73 -6.90
C ALA A 74 7.76 14.37 -6.71
N LEU A 75 6.84 13.70 -6.00
CA LEU A 75 5.52 14.23 -5.70
C LEU A 75 5.60 15.55 -4.93
N ARG A 76 6.42 15.60 -3.88
CA ARG A 76 6.59 16.83 -3.10
C ARG A 76 7.08 17.99 -3.97
N LEU A 77 8.09 17.74 -4.80
CA LEU A 77 8.63 18.76 -5.71
C LEU A 77 7.59 19.24 -6.72
N GLN A 78 6.81 18.32 -7.32
CA GLN A 78 5.73 18.65 -8.26
C GLN A 78 4.66 19.51 -7.59
N LEU A 79 4.23 19.17 -6.37
CA LEU A 79 3.23 19.92 -5.61
C LEU A 79 3.74 21.32 -5.24
N GLN A 80 4.98 21.42 -4.77
CA GLN A 80 5.63 22.71 -4.47
C GLN A 80 5.73 23.61 -5.69
N SER A 81 5.97 23.03 -6.86
CA SER A 81 6.11 23.76 -8.13
C SER A 81 4.77 24.06 -8.80
N GLY A 82 3.64 23.65 -8.21
CA GLY A 82 2.29 23.87 -8.78
C GLY A 82 1.96 23.04 -10.02
N ILE A 83 2.75 22.00 -10.31
CA ILE A 83 2.57 21.08 -11.44
C ILE A 83 2.20 19.66 -10.97
N GLY A 84 1.77 19.51 -9.72
CA GLY A 84 1.35 18.24 -9.17
C GLY A 84 0.11 17.66 -9.87
N PRO A 85 -0.07 16.33 -9.84
CA PRO A 85 -1.24 15.68 -10.44
C PRO A 85 -2.54 16.08 -9.75
N ASP A 86 -3.68 15.90 -10.43
CA ASP A 86 -5.02 16.20 -9.87
C ASP A 86 -5.40 15.23 -8.75
N LEU A 87 -5.06 13.97 -8.94
CA LEU A 87 -5.24 12.86 -8.00
C LEU A 87 -3.89 12.20 -7.74
N MET A 88 -3.70 11.64 -6.56
CA MET A 88 -2.43 10.99 -6.24
C MET A 88 -2.60 9.94 -5.15
N TYR A 89 -1.77 8.92 -5.21
CA TYR A 89 -1.64 7.97 -4.11
C TYR A 89 -1.06 8.68 -2.88
N ALA A 90 -1.72 8.54 -1.76
CA ALA A 90 -1.33 9.10 -0.48
C ALA A 90 -0.85 8.02 0.47
N ARG A 91 0.37 8.16 0.97
CA ARG A 91 0.87 7.33 2.08
C ARG A 91 -0.01 7.52 3.31
N SER A 92 -0.18 6.44 4.05
CA SER A 92 -0.87 6.47 5.33
C SER A 92 -0.05 7.16 6.42
N TYR A 93 -0.70 7.57 7.49
CA TYR A 93 -0.12 8.12 8.71
C TYR A 93 0.79 9.33 8.48
N ASP A 94 1.94 9.37 9.15
CA ASP A 94 2.81 10.52 9.30
C ASP A 94 3.23 11.18 7.98
N THR A 95 3.62 10.38 6.99
CA THR A 95 4.01 10.88 5.67
C THR A 95 2.87 11.63 4.96
N GLY A 96 1.66 11.06 4.98
CA GLY A 96 0.48 11.70 4.38
C GLY A 96 0.01 12.91 5.20
N ILE A 97 0.02 12.80 6.53
CA ILE A 97 -0.33 13.89 7.45
C ILE A 97 0.56 15.10 7.21
N GLN A 98 1.87 14.91 6.96
CA GLN A 98 2.77 16.02 6.70
C GLN A 98 2.42 16.76 5.40
N LEU A 99 2.14 16.03 4.30
CA LEU A 99 1.71 16.65 3.04
C LEU A 99 0.36 17.39 3.19
N PHE A 100 -0.55 16.84 4.01
CA PHE A 100 -1.81 17.50 4.31
C PHE A 100 -1.62 18.80 5.11
N LYS A 101 -0.77 18.79 6.14
CA LYS A 101 -0.41 19.99 6.91
C LYS A 101 0.25 21.06 6.06
N ASP A 102 1.05 20.65 5.08
CA ASP A 102 1.71 21.55 4.12
C ASP A 102 0.72 22.11 3.07
N GLY A 103 -0.56 21.69 3.10
CA GLY A 103 -1.61 22.17 2.21
C GLY A 103 -1.61 21.53 0.82
N TYR A 104 -0.93 20.40 0.63
CA TYR A 104 -0.83 19.71 -0.65
C TYR A 104 -1.94 18.69 -0.91
N PHE A 105 -2.67 18.30 0.11
CA PHE A 105 -3.86 17.45 -0.02
C PHE A 105 -5.11 18.21 0.38
N ALA A 106 -6.20 18.03 -0.37
CA ALA A 106 -7.49 18.61 -0.04
C ALA A 106 -8.14 17.87 1.13
N ASP A 107 -8.89 18.59 1.96
CA ASP A 107 -9.79 18.00 2.95
C ASP A 107 -10.96 17.32 2.23
N VAL A 108 -11.06 16.00 2.41
CA VAL A 108 -12.11 15.16 1.80
C VAL A 108 -13.08 14.59 2.85
N THR A 109 -13.05 15.12 4.07
CA THR A 109 -13.84 14.63 5.22
C THR A 109 -15.33 14.54 4.93
N ASP A 110 -15.86 15.50 4.18
CA ASP A 110 -17.29 15.66 3.93
C ASP A 110 -17.73 15.14 2.56
N LEU A 111 -16.90 14.30 1.91
CA LEU A 111 -17.35 13.59 0.71
C LEU A 111 -18.57 12.72 1.02
N PRO A 112 -19.67 12.84 0.23
CA PRO A 112 -20.89 12.10 0.45
C PRO A 112 -20.67 10.60 0.56
N GLY A 113 -21.13 9.99 1.65
CA GLY A 113 -21.03 8.54 1.86
C GLY A 113 -19.71 8.05 2.44
N LEU A 114 -18.65 8.86 2.50
CA LEU A 114 -17.33 8.43 2.98
C LEU A 114 -17.41 7.77 4.38
N LYS A 115 -18.05 8.43 5.33
CA LYS A 115 -18.21 7.94 6.72
C LYS A 115 -19.14 6.73 6.84
N LYS A 116 -20.03 6.53 5.86
CA LYS A 116 -20.92 5.36 5.81
C LYS A 116 -20.14 4.10 5.37
N VAL A 117 -19.29 4.24 4.34
CA VAL A 117 -18.54 3.13 3.75
C VAL A 117 -17.31 2.78 4.57
N TYR A 118 -16.61 3.76 5.11
CA TYR A 118 -15.39 3.53 5.90
C TYR A 118 -15.63 3.85 7.38
N SER A 119 -15.28 2.91 8.26
CA SER A 119 -15.26 3.16 9.71
C SER A 119 -14.18 4.19 10.09
N ASP A 120 -14.26 4.74 11.29
CA ASP A 120 -13.22 5.64 11.80
C ASP A 120 -11.85 4.97 11.80
N LEU A 121 -11.77 3.69 12.17
CA LEU A 121 -10.53 2.91 12.15
C LEU A 121 -9.97 2.79 10.72
N ALA A 122 -10.82 2.56 9.73
CA ALA A 122 -10.39 2.46 8.33
C ALA A 122 -9.92 3.81 7.76
N ARG A 123 -10.46 4.94 8.25
CA ARG A 123 -10.09 6.30 7.83
C ARG A 123 -8.90 6.88 8.59
N ALA A 124 -8.68 6.42 9.82
CA ALA A 124 -7.63 6.96 10.69
C ALA A 124 -6.22 7.04 10.04
N PRO A 125 -5.79 6.09 9.21
CA PRO A 125 -4.50 6.18 8.52
C PRO A 125 -4.37 7.37 7.56
N TRP A 126 -5.50 7.88 7.07
CA TRP A 126 -5.57 9.02 6.15
C TRP A 126 -6.34 10.19 6.76
N ALA A 127 -6.25 10.35 8.07
CA ALA A 127 -6.81 11.49 8.79
C ALA A 127 -5.72 12.16 9.64
N ASP A 128 -5.87 13.47 9.80
CA ASP A 128 -5.04 14.23 10.73
C ASP A 128 -5.46 13.96 12.21
N PRO A 129 -4.72 14.42 13.20
CA PRO A 129 -5.09 14.27 14.60
C PRO A 129 -6.44 14.91 15.00
N ASN A 130 -6.97 15.80 14.19
CA ASN A 130 -8.29 16.44 14.39
C ASN A 130 -9.42 15.66 13.70
N GLY A 131 -9.12 14.53 13.05
CA GLY A 131 -10.08 13.68 12.36
C GLY A 131 -10.44 14.15 10.94
N LYS A 132 -9.72 15.13 10.38
CA LYS A 132 -9.89 15.55 8.99
C LYS A 132 -9.25 14.56 8.04
N SER A 133 -10.02 13.99 7.13
CA SER A 133 -9.55 13.02 6.13
C SER A 133 -8.89 13.75 4.96
N PHE A 134 -7.66 13.38 4.64
CA PHE A 134 -6.90 13.94 3.51
C PHE A 134 -6.86 13.02 2.28
N ALA A 135 -7.38 11.80 2.39
CA ALA A 135 -7.54 10.88 1.26
C ALA A 135 -8.73 9.93 1.49
N VAL A 136 -9.25 9.40 0.39
CA VAL A 136 -10.17 8.26 0.40
C VAL A 136 -9.35 7.00 0.60
N PRO A 137 -9.62 6.18 1.63
CA PRO A 137 -8.95 4.89 1.80
C PRO A 137 -9.14 4.02 0.55
N PHE A 138 -8.06 3.48 0.00
CA PHE A 138 -8.14 2.69 -1.24
C PHE A 138 -7.89 1.22 -0.97
N CYS A 139 -6.72 0.86 -0.46
CA CYS A 139 -6.40 -0.53 -0.19
C CYS A 139 -5.43 -0.72 0.97
N ALA A 140 -5.42 -1.94 1.49
CA ALA A 140 -4.45 -2.47 2.43
C ALA A 140 -3.63 -3.57 1.74
N VAL A 141 -2.52 -3.93 2.35
CA VAL A 141 -1.63 -5.02 1.94
C VAL A 141 -1.26 -5.89 3.13
N SER A 142 -0.90 -7.12 2.86
CA SER A 142 -0.40 -8.09 3.84
C SER A 142 1.06 -8.42 3.55
N HIS A 143 1.78 -8.88 4.55
CA HIS A 143 3.15 -9.37 4.42
C HIS A 143 3.22 -10.86 4.69
N GLY A 144 4.17 -11.54 4.05
CA GLY A 144 4.34 -12.97 4.24
C GLY A 144 5.69 -13.46 3.72
N VAL A 145 5.85 -14.77 3.73
CA VAL A 145 6.99 -15.46 3.13
C VAL A 145 6.46 -16.32 1.98
N TYR A 146 6.74 -15.91 0.78
CA TYR A 146 6.49 -16.75 -0.40
C TYR A 146 7.41 -17.93 -0.42
N TYR A 147 6.94 -19.08 -0.87
CA TYR A 147 7.75 -20.27 -0.98
C TYR A 147 7.42 -21.10 -2.22
N ASN A 148 8.44 -21.71 -2.77
CA ASN A 148 8.35 -22.63 -3.89
C ASN A 148 7.93 -24.01 -3.37
N GLN A 149 6.68 -24.42 -3.66
CA GLN A 149 6.11 -25.69 -3.20
C GLN A 149 6.81 -26.90 -3.81
N ASP A 150 7.34 -26.78 -5.03
CA ASP A 150 8.05 -27.87 -5.70
C ASP A 150 9.41 -28.14 -5.02
N ILE A 151 10.11 -27.09 -4.58
CA ILE A 151 11.33 -27.21 -3.76
C ILE A 151 10.98 -27.85 -2.41
N PHE A 152 9.92 -27.35 -1.73
CA PHE A 152 9.50 -27.93 -0.45
C PHE A 152 9.17 -29.41 -0.58
N LYS A 153 8.41 -29.79 -1.61
CA LYS A 153 8.10 -31.21 -1.92
C LYS A 153 9.36 -32.00 -2.18
N LYS A 154 10.28 -31.51 -3.03
CA LYS A 154 11.53 -32.20 -3.40
C LYS A 154 12.39 -32.52 -2.18
N TYR A 155 12.47 -31.63 -1.21
CA TYR A 155 13.29 -31.79 -0.02
C TYR A 155 12.51 -32.24 1.22
N ASN A 156 11.26 -32.70 1.04
CA ASN A 156 10.35 -33.15 2.10
C ASN A 156 10.27 -32.14 3.27
N LEU A 157 10.01 -30.87 2.92
CA LEU A 157 9.87 -29.77 3.88
C LEU A 157 8.40 -29.45 4.12
N SER A 158 8.11 -29.00 5.34
CA SER A 158 6.81 -28.49 5.73
C SER A 158 6.94 -26.99 6.10
N VAL A 159 5.83 -26.24 6.00
CA VAL A 159 5.77 -24.86 6.49
C VAL A 159 6.17 -24.84 7.97
N PRO A 160 7.16 -24.00 8.35
CA PRO A 160 7.66 -23.95 9.73
C PRO A 160 6.64 -23.33 10.67
N LYS A 161 6.58 -23.82 11.90
CA LYS A 161 5.62 -23.36 12.93
C LYS A 161 6.23 -22.40 13.95
N THR A 162 7.55 -22.39 14.07
CA THR A 162 8.30 -21.51 14.96
C THR A 162 9.47 -20.88 14.23
N TRP A 163 10.00 -19.80 14.74
CA TRP A 163 11.19 -19.15 14.19
C TRP A 163 12.39 -20.11 14.15
N GLU A 164 12.54 -20.91 15.18
CA GLU A 164 13.59 -21.92 15.27
C GLU A 164 13.43 -23.01 14.19
N ASP A 165 12.20 -23.44 13.88
CA ASP A 165 11.90 -24.36 12.79
C ASP A 165 12.25 -23.72 11.44
N PHE A 166 11.97 -22.42 11.29
CA PHE A 166 12.28 -21.65 10.07
C PHE A 166 13.80 -21.60 9.82
N LEU A 167 14.60 -21.26 10.84
CA LEU A 167 16.06 -21.26 10.72
C LEU A 167 16.61 -22.67 10.43
N SER A 168 16.05 -23.72 11.06
CA SER A 168 16.40 -25.11 10.81
C SER A 168 16.09 -25.53 9.37
N LEU A 169 14.95 -25.08 8.82
CA LEU A 169 14.57 -25.30 7.41
C LEU A 169 15.56 -24.61 6.47
N CYS A 170 15.92 -23.35 6.74
CA CYS A 170 16.92 -22.63 5.97
C CYS A 170 18.28 -23.32 5.99
N ALA A 171 18.70 -23.85 7.14
CA ALA A 171 19.94 -24.63 7.26
C ALA A 171 19.94 -25.91 6.41
N LYS A 172 18.80 -26.64 6.39
CA LYS A 172 18.62 -27.84 5.54
C LYS A 172 18.70 -27.50 4.05
N LEU A 173 18.04 -26.43 3.59
CA LEU A 173 18.10 -25.97 2.20
C LEU A 173 19.52 -25.59 1.81
N LYS A 174 20.20 -24.80 2.64
CA LYS A 174 21.60 -24.38 2.41
C LYS A 174 22.54 -25.58 2.32
N ALA A 175 22.42 -26.55 3.21
CA ALA A 175 23.22 -27.80 3.17
C ALA A 175 22.94 -28.63 1.90
N ALA A 176 21.76 -28.53 1.33
CA ALA A 176 21.40 -29.15 0.05
C ALA A 176 21.80 -28.32 -1.18
N GLY A 177 22.54 -27.21 -1.00
CA GLY A 177 22.97 -26.34 -2.09
C GLY A 177 21.88 -25.45 -2.68
N VAL A 178 20.76 -25.29 -1.98
CA VAL A 178 19.65 -24.41 -2.37
C VAL A 178 19.75 -23.10 -1.59
N THR A 179 19.68 -21.95 -2.26
CA THR A 179 19.57 -20.66 -1.61
C THR A 179 18.25 -20.57 -0.85
N PRO A 180 18.24 -20.42 0.48
CA PRO A 180 16.99 -20.45 1.24
C PRO A 180 16.10 -19.23 1.01
N ILE A 181 16.67 -18.02 1.01
CA ILE A 181 15.95 -16.73 1.01
C ILE A 181 16.48 -15.87 -0.13
N ALA A 182 15.62 -15.15 -0.85
CA ALA A 182 16.00 -14.33 -1.99
C ALA A 182 16.47 -12.92 -1.62
N ASN A 183 16.11 -12.40 -0.42
CA ASN A 183 16.25 -11.00 -0.07
C ASN A 183 17.70 -10.49 -0.02
N GLY A 184 17.87 -9.20 -0.32
CA GLY A 184 19.13 -8.46 -0.39
C GLY A 184 19.09 -7.14 0.39
N LEU A 185 20.09 -6.25 0.16
CA LEU A 185 20.24 -5.00 0.91
C LEU A 185 20.42 -3.74 0.06
N ALA A 186 20.56 -3.84 -1.28
CA ALA A 186 20.88 -2.66 -2.09
C ALA A 186 19.76 -1.63 -2.08
N ASP A 187 18.50 -2.08 -2.16
CA ASP A 187 17.33 -1.25 -1.96
C ASP A 187 16.93 -1.30 -0.48
N GLN A 188 17.60 -0.48 0.32
CA GLN A 188 17.54 -0.52 1.80
C GLN A 188 16.13 -0.50 2.40
N TRP A 189 15.14 0.09 1.68
CA TRP A 189 13.75 0.07 2.12
C TRP A 189 13.20 -1.35 2.20
N ASP A 190 13.63 -2.24 1.31
CA ASP A 190 13.12 -3.60 1.22
C ASP A 190 13.43 -4.39 2.49
N ILE A 191 14.71 -4.49 2.86
CA ILE A 191 15.09 -5.22 4.08
C ILE A 191 14.41 -4.68 5.34
N ASN A 192 14.13 -3.38 5.37
CA ASN A 192 13.44 -2.74 6.48
C ASN A 192 11.94 -3.05 6.47
N GLU A 193 11.25 -2.79 5.35
CA GLU A 193 9.80 -2.88 5.29
C GLU A 193 9.30 -4.30 5.12
N VAL A 194 9.96 -5.12 4.28
CA VAL A 194 9.45 -6.44 3.93
C VAL A 194 10.08 -7.59 4.72
N VAL A 195 11.22 -7.37 5.36
CA VAL A 195 11.83 -8.39 6.24
C VAL A 195 11.71 -7.97 7.71
N LEU A 196 12.39 -6.91 8.14
CA LEU A 196 12.39 -6.51 9.54
C LEU A 196 10.98 -6.19 10.06
N MET A 197 10.24 -5.30 9.39
CA MET A 197 8.89 -4.93 9.84
C MET A 197 7.85 -6.03 9.62
N ASN A 198 8.13 -7.02 8.75
CA ASN A 198 7.28 -8.19 8.59
C ASN A 198 7.36 -9.10 9.82
N ILE A 199 8.58 -9.36 10.31
CA ILE A 199 8.78 -10.22 11.50
C ILE A 199 8.63 -9.48 12.83
N ALA A 200 8.72 -8.15 12.84
CA ALA A 200 8.72 -7.35 14.07
C ALA A 200 7.55 -7.65 15.00
N PRO A 201 6.29 -7.76 14.54
CA PRO A 201 5.16 -8.04 15.43
C PRO A 201 5.33 -9.33 16.23
N ASP A 202 5.93 -10.36 15.65
CA ASP A 202 6.18 -11.66 16.29
C ASP A 202 7.14 -11.56 17.48
N PHE A 203 8.13 -10.66 17.39
CA PHE A 203 9.15 -10.48 18.41
C PHE A 203 8.73 -9.51 19.50
N ILE A 204 8.05 -8.41 19.12
CA ILE A 204 7.69 -7.35 20.07
C ILE A 204 6.39 -7.59 20.84
N GLY A 205 5.55 -8.54 20.39
CA GLY A 205 4.26 -8.85 21.01
C GLY A 205 3.07 -8.17 20.34
N GLY A 206 3.13 -8.02 19.02
CA GLY A 206 2.05 -7.50 18.19
C GLY A 206 1.68 -6.05 18.47
N ALA A 207 0.43 -5.70 18.20
CA ALA A 207 -0.08 -4.34 18.34
C ALA A 207 0.11 -3.76 19.74
N GLN A 208 -0.06 -4.58 20.80
CA GLN A 208 0.16 -4.11 22.17
C GLN A 208 1.62 -3.77 22.41
N GLY A 209 2.55 -4.61 21.94
CA GLY A 209 3.99 -4.34 22.05
C GLY A 209 4.39 -3.05 21.33
N ARG A 210 3.88 -2.83 20.11
CA ARG A 210 4.09 -1.56 19.40
C ARG A 210 3.55 -0.36 20.16
N LEU A 211 2.34 -0.43 20.69
CA LEU A 211 1.75 0.65 21.50
C LEU A 211 2.53 0.91 22.79
N ASP A 212 3.09 -0.13 23.42
CA ASP A 212 3.94 0.02 24.61
C ASP A 212 5.24 0.79 24.29
N TYR A 213 5.84 0.57 23.10
CA TYR A 213 6.97 1.39 22.61
C TYR A 213 6.53 2.81 22.29
N GLU A 214 5.46 2.99 21.54
CA GLU A 214 4.94 4.31 21.13
C GLU A 214 4.51 5.18 22.31
N SER A 215 4.09 4.58 23.42
CA SER A 215 3.73 5.31 24.65
C SER A 215 4.92 5.55 25.59
N GLY A 216 6.08 4.98 25.29
CA GLY A 216 7.27 5.03 26.15
C GLY A 216 7.20 4.13 27.36
N LYS A 217 6.22 3.22 27.43
CA LYS A 217 6.13 2.21 28.51
C LYS A 217 7.28 1.20 28.42
N THR A 218 7.74 0.92 27.20
CA THR A 218 8.85 0.01 26.93
C THR A 218 9.94 0.78 26.18
N PRO A 219 11.21 0.73 26.61
CA PRO A 219 12.31 1.37 25.91
C PRO A 219 12.65 0.59 24.63
N PHE A 220 13.05 1.31 23.56
CA PHE A 220 13.39 0.72 22.25
C PHE A 220 14.68 -0.12 22.24
N ASN A 221 15.34 -0.30 23.35
CA ASN A 221 16.50 -1.17 23.48
C ASN A 221 16.28 -2.31 24.49
N ASP A 222 15.05 -2.69 24.73
CA ASP A 222 14.68 -3.83 25.57
C ASP A 222 15.07 -5.17 24.93
N ALA A 223 14.91 -6.25 25.68
CA ALA A 223 15.28 -7.59 25.22
C ALA A 223 14.51 -8.03 23.95
N LYS A 224 13.27 -7.55 23.72
CA LYS A 224 12.49 -7.90 22.54
C LYS A 224 13.05 -7.23 21.29
N MET A 225 13.44 -5.97 21.36
CA MET A 225 14.07 -5.25 20.26
C MET A 225 15.43 -5.84 19.92
N VAL A 226 16.22 -6.21 20.94
CA VAL A 226 17.49 -6.93 20.73
C VAL A 226 17.25 -8.27 20.05
N ALA A 227 16.21 -9.02 20.44
CA ALA A 227 15.85 -10.29 19.81
C ALA A 227 15.39 -10.11 18.35
N LEU A 228 14.69 -9.02 18.01
CA LEU A 228 14.31 -8.68 16.64
C LEU A 228 15.56 -8.44 15.78
N PHE A 229 16.52 -7.64 16.24
CA PHE A 229 17.79 -7.44 15.53
C PHE A 229 18.64 -8.72 15.47
N GLN A 230 18.56 -9.59 16.49
CA GLN A 230 19.22 -10.90 16.42
C GLN A 230 18.60 -11.77 15.32
N ALA A 231 17.28 -11.75 15.17
CA ALA A 231 16.61 -12.47 14.09
C ALA A 231 17.07 -12.00 12.70
N MET A 232 17.24 -10.69 12.51
CA MET A 232 17.81 -10.16 11.25
C MET A 232 19.24 -10.69 11.00
N LYS A 233 20.08 -10.68 12.03
CA LYS A 233 21.44 -11.24 11.96
C LYS A 233 21.43 -12.73 11.59
N ASP A 234 20.49 -13.49 12.16
CA ASP A 234 20.38 -14.95 11.94
C ASP A 234 19.91 -15.29 10.52
N LEU A 235 19.25 -14.36 9.81
CA LEU A 235 18.84 -14.52 8.40
C LEU A 235 20.02 -14.35 7.42
N ALA A 236 20.97 -13.48 7.72
CA ALA A 236 22.05 -13.13 6.79
C ALA A 236 22.80 -14.34 6.18
N PRO A 237 23.12 -15.42 6.93
CA PRO A 237 23.76 -16.60 6.34
C PRO A 237 22.90 -17.36 5.31
N PHE A 238 21.60 -17.09 5.25
CA PHE A 238 20.63 -17.77 4.38
C PHE A 238 20.24 -16.97 3.15
N CYS A 239 20.65 -15.70 3.09
CA CYS A 239 20.55 -14.86 1.91
C CYS A 239 21.54 -15.30 0.80
N PRO A 240 21.37 -14.87 -0.46
CA PRO A 240 22.30 -15.18 -1.53
C PRO A 240 23.71 -14.65 -1.25
N LYS A 241 24.72 -15.28 -1.84
CA LYS A 241 26.08 -14.72 -1.77
C LYS A 241 26.13 -13.36 -2.45
N GLY A 242 26.64 -12.34 -1.78
CA GLY A 242 26.67 -10.95 -2.26
C GLY A 242 25.32 -10.24 -2.16
N PHE A 243 24.46 -10.67 -1.24
CA PHE A 243 23.14 -10.11 -1.00
C PHE A 243 23.17 -8.60 -0.67
N GLU A 244 24.32 -8.08 -0.27
CA GLU A 244 24.52 -6.65 -0.01
C GLU A 244 24.32 -5.78 -1.26
N ALA A 245 24.54 -6.35 -2.45
CA ALA A 245 24.42 -5.67 -3.73
C ALA A 245 23.14 -6.02 -4.52
N LEU A 246 22.28 -6.89 -3.99
CA LEU A 246 21.03 -7.27 -4.65
C LEU A 246 19.96 -6.20 -4.44
N THR A 247 19.38 -5.75 -5.57
CA THR A 247 18.24 -4.84 -5.59
C THR A 247 16.93 -5.62 -5.41
N TYR A 248 15.84 -4.92 -5.10
CA TYR A 248 14.50 -5.50 -5.02
C TYR A 248 14.11 -6.28 -6.30
N ASN A 249 14.47 -5.76 -7.47
CA ASN A 249 14.21 -6.46 -8.73
C ASN A 249 15.05 -7.74 -8.87
N ASP A 250 16.30 -7.74 -8.41
CA ASP A 250 17.15 -8.93 -8.41
C ASP A 250 16.58 -10.01 -7.49
N GLU A 251 16.10 -9.65 -6.31
CA GLU A 251 15.46 -10.54 -5.34
C GLU A 251 14.23 -11.21 -5.92
N ASN A 252 13.33 -10.41 -6.50
CA ASN A 252 12.15 -10.91 -7.20
C ASN A 252 12.54 -11.88 -8.31
N ALA A 253 13.53 -11.53 -9.15
CA ALA A 253 14.04 -12.37 -10.21
C ALA A 253 14.64 -13.69 -9.69
N LEU A 254 15.34 -13.68 -8.55
CA LEU A 254 15.87 -14.91 -7.93
C LEU A 254 14.74 -15.87 -7.55
N PHE A 255 13.65 -15.38 -6.96
CA PHE A 255 12.51 -16.22 -6.60
C PHE A 255 11.76 -16.71 -7.84
N VAL A 256 11.38 -15.83 -8.75
CA VAL A 256 10.64 -16.15 -9.98
C VAL A 256 11.39 -17.17 -10.86
N ASN A 257 12.72 -17.09 -10.91
CA ASN A 257 13.57 -18.02 -11.65
C ASN A 257 14.02 -19.25 -10.84
N GLN A 258 13.39 -19.54 -9.70
CA GLN A 258 13.63 -20.71 -8.86
C GLN A 258 15.10 -20.81 -8.35
N LYS A 259 15.78 -19.67 -8.21
CA LYS A 259 17.15 -19.58 -7.66
C LYS A 259 17.18 -19.50 -6.14
N ALA A 260 16.04 -19.16 -5.52
CA ALA A 260 15.82 -19.21 -4.09
C ALA A 260 14.53 -19.94 -3.76
N ALA A 261 14.49 -20.59 -2.58
CA ALA A 261 13.33 -21.37 -2.16
C ALA A 261 12.22 -20.49 -1.56
N MET A 262 12.57 -19.39 -0.93
CA MET A 262 11.65 -18.48 -0.24
C MET A 262 11.98 -17.03 -0.54
N TYR A 263 10.98 -16.16 -0.34
CA TYR A 263 11.10 -14.72 -0.55
C TYR A 263 10.18 -13.99 0.45
N PHE A 264 10.75 -13.16 1.29
CA PHE A 264 9.97 -12.25 2.12
C PHE A 264 9.50 -11.08 1.27
N ASP A 265 8.19 -10.88 1.17
CA ASP A 265 7.65 -9.69 0.52
C ASP A 265 6.19 -9.45 0.93
N GLY A 266 5.65 -8.34 0.48
CA GLY A 266 4.24 -8.04 0.65
C GLY A 266 3.38 -8.62 -0.46
N SER A 267 2.08 -8.56 -0.24
CA SER A 267 1.09 -9.09 -1.20
C SER A 267 1.09 -8.37 -2.55
N TRP A 268 1.63 -7.15 -2.64
CA TRP A 268 1.72 -6.37 -3.88
C TRP A 268 2.58 -7.01 -4.96
N THR A 269 3.55 -7.86 -4.61
CA THR A 269 4.45 -8.50 -5.58
C THR A 269 3.78 -9.63 -6.38
N MET A 270 2.60 -10.09 -5.96
CA MET A 270 1.87 -11.18 -6.65
C MET A 270 1.61 -10.88 -8.14
N ALA A 271 1.52 -9.60 -8.52
CA ALA A 271 1.35 -9.22 -9.91
C ALA A 271 2.51 -9.70 -10.81
N SER A 272 3.73 -9.79 -10.27
CA SER A 272 4.92 -10.29 -10.98
C SER A 272 4.94 -11.82 -11.11
N PHE A 273 4.10 -12.54 -10.40
CA PHE A 273 4.10 -14.01 -10.33
C PHE A 273 3.14 -14.70 -11.32
N LYS A 274 2.36 -13.93 -12.09
CA LYS A 274 1.35 -14.47 -13.02
C LYS A 274 1.88 -15.49 -14.04
N ASP A 275 3.14 -15.36 -14.45
CA ASP A 275 3.78 -16.19 -15.47
C ASP A 275 4.74 -17.23 -14.88
N MET A 276 4.77 -17.42 -13.56
CA MET A 276 5.62 -18.42 -12.92
C MET A 276 5.27 -19.84 -13.36
N LYS A 277 6.30 -20.69 -13.51
CA LYS A 277 6.18 -22.06 -14.05
C LYS A 277 6.21 -23.15 -12.97
N PHE A 278 6.14 -22.75 -11.70
CA PHE A 278 6.15 -23.64 -10.55
C PHE A 278 5.03 -23.30 -9.58
N SER A 279 4.65 -24.25 -8.76
CA SER A 279 3.65 -24.03 -7.71
C SER A 279 4.25 -23.25 -6.55
N TRP A 280 3.54 -22.22 -6.11
CA TRP A 280 3.95 -21.39 -4.99
C TRP A 280 2.79 -21.13 -4.03
N SER A 281 3.12 -20.75 -2.81
CA SER A 281 2.16 -20.30 -1.83
C SER A 281 2.84 -19.34 -0.85
N VAL A 282 2.13 -18.93 0.18
CA VAL A 282 2.61 -17.99 1.21
C VAL A 282 2.33 -18.54 2.59
N PHE A 283 3.19 -18.22 3.55
CA PHE A 283 2.93 -18.43 4.98
C PHE A 283 3.32 -17.20 5.79
N ALA A 284 2.71 -17.05 6.96
CA ALA A 284 3.08 -16.00 7.91
C ALA A 284 4.49 -16.29 8.47
N PRO A 285 5.39 -15.30 8.58
CA PRO A 285 6.64 -15.50 9.30
C PRO A 285 6.32 -16.09 10.67
N PRO A 286 6.93 -17.21 11.06
CA PRO A 286 6.55 -17.84 12.32
C PRO A 286 7.18 -17.11 13.51
N ALA A 287 6.40 -16.95 14.58
CA ALA A 287 6.88 -16.37 15.82
C ALA A 287 7.90 -17.29 16.54
N PRO A 288 8.74 -16.76 17.43
CA PRO A 288 9.57 -17.55 18.32
C PRO A 288 8.73 -18.55 19.14
N LYS A 289 9.31 -19.69 19.49
CA LYS A 289 8.62 -20.75 20.24
C LYS A 289 7.92 -20.19 21.47
N GLY A 290 6.66 -20.56 21.64
CA GLY A 290 5.82 -20.10 22.76
C GLY A 290 5.21 -18.70 22.57
N LYS A 291 5.42 -18.06 21.43
CA LYS A 291 4.74 -16.82 21.03
C LYS A 291 3.66 -17.09 20.00
N LYS A 292 2.76 -16.13 19.81
CA LYS A 292 1.74 -16.18 18.75
C LYS A 292 2.26 -15.48 17.51
N THR A 293 2.04 -16.07 16.36
CA THR A 293 2.27 -15.43 15.07
C THR A 293 1.33 -14.23 14.89
N VAL A 294 1.88 -13.11 14.43
CA VAL A 294 1.17 -11.87 14.18
C VAL A 294 1.54 -11.40 12.76
N VAL A 295 0.58 -11.30 11.89
CA VAL A 295 0.81 -10.90 10.50
C VAL A 295 0.85 -9.38 10.37
N THR A 296 1.86 -8.86 9.68
CA THR A 296 1.86 -7.46 9.27
C THR A 296 0.83 -7.25 8.17
N PHE A 297 -0.25 -6.55 8.52
CA PHE A 297 -1.33 -6.15 7.62
C PHE A 297 -1.61 -4.67 7.85
N HIS A 298 -1.39 -3.86 6.84
CA HIS A 298 -1.48 -2.42 7.03
C HIS A 298 -2.18 -1.69 5.88
N PRO A 299 -2.83 -0.55 6.19
CA PRO A 299 -3.30 0.39 5.18
C PRO A 299 -2.12 0.87 4.33
N ASP A 300 -2.19 0.67 3.01
CA ASP A 300 -1.08 1.00 2.11
C ASP A 300 -1.32 2.32 1.38
N SER A 301 -2.36 2.39 0.56
CA SER A 301 -2.65 3.57 -0.24
C SER A 301 -4.06 4.12 -0.02
N GLY A 302 -4.13 5.44 0.08
CA GLY A 302 -5.33 6.22 -0.13
C GLY A 302 -5.20 7.03 -1.41
N ILE A 303 -6.31 7.56 -1.92
CA ILE A 303 -6.30 8.48 -3.06
C ILE A 303 -6.64 9.87 -2.56
N ALA A 304 -5.66 10.78 -2.66
CA ALA A 304 -5.81 12.20 -2.33
C ALA A 304 -6.13 13.04 -3.56
N MET A 305 -6.69 14.21 -3.33
CA MET A 305 -6.96 15.21 -4.35
C MET A 305 -6.04 16.42 -4.11
N ASN A 306 -5.47 16.93 -5.19
CA ASN A 306 -4.73 18.19 -5.17
C ASN A 306 -5.71 19.37 -4.97
N PRO A 307 -5.56 20.20 -3.95
CA PRO A 307 -6.43 21.36 -3.76
C PRO A 307 -6.31 22.40 -4.89
N ALA A 308 -5.18 22.39 -5.63
CA ALA A 308 -4.94 23.28 -6.76
C ALA A 308 -5.43 22.72 -8.11
N THR A 309 -6.11 21.56 -8.14
CA THR A 309 -6.68 21.01 -9.38
C THR A 309 -7.65 21.99 -10.04
N LYS A 310 -7.62 22.07 -11.36
CA LYS A 310 -8.57 22.86 -12.15
C LYS A 310 -9.94 22.16 -12.30
N TYR A 311 -10.03 20.90 -11.88
CA TYR A 311 -11.19 20.03 -12.06
C TYR A 311 -11.66 19.39 -10.75
N PRO A 312 -11.93 20.21 -9.70
CA PRO A 312 -12.25 19.67 -8.36
C PRO A 312 -13.57 18.87 -8.33
N ALA A 313 -14.54 19.19 -9.19
CA ALA A 313 -15.80 18.46 -9.26
C ALA A 313 -15.59 17.04 -9.83
N GLU A 314 -14.85 16.92 -10.92
CA GLU A 314 -14.54 15.65 -11.58
C GLU A 314 -13.64 14.77 -10.72
N ALA A 315 -12.64 15.37 -10.05
CA ALA A 315 -11.79 14.66 -9.11
C ALA A 315 -12.59 14.11 -7.92
N LYS A 316 -13.48 14.89 -7.32
CA LYS A 316 -14.39 14.43 -6.25
C LYS A 316 -15.34 13.34 -6.74
N LEU A 317 -15.83 13.44 -7.98
CA LEU A 317 -16.69 12.42 -8.57
C LEU A 317 -15.98 11.08 -8.70
N PHE A 318 -14.71 11.07 -9.12
CA PHE A 318 -13.89 9.87 -9.15
C PHE A 318 -13.68 9.29 -7.75
N LEU A 319 -13.32 10.13 -6.77
CA LEU A 319 -13.14 9.69 -5.37
C LEU A 319 -14.42 9.05 -4.81
N GLN A 320 -15.60 9.62 -5.09
CA GLN A 320 -16.88 9.07 -4.64
C GLN A 320 -17.21 7.75 -5.36
N TRP A 321 -16.90 7.65 -6.65
CA TRP A 321 -17.13 6.43 -7.42
C TRP A 321 -16.32 5.25 -6.87
N LEU A 322 -15.08 5.46 -6.41
CA LEU A 322 -14.23 4.39 -5.88
C LEU A 322 -14.87 3.58 -4.74
N TYR A 323 -15.74 4.19 -3.95
CA TYR A 323 -16.41 3.52 -2.83
C TYR A 323 -17.94 3.39 -3.00
N SER A 324 -18.45 3.62 -4.19
CA SER A 324 -19.87 3.43 -4.48
C SER A 324 -20.23 1.94 -4.52
N ASP A 325 -21.48 1.60 -4.17
CA ASP A 325 -21.96 0.22 -4.27
C ASP A 325 -21.92 -0.31 -5.70
N GLU A 326 -22.14 0.56 -6.70
CA GLU A 326 -22.04 0.24 -8.12
C GLU A 326 -20.63 -0.16 -8.53
N ALA A 327 -19.61 0.52 -8.01
CA ALA A 327 -18.20 0.26 -8.34
C ALA A 327 -17.58 -0.88 -7.52
N ALA A 328 -18.22 -1.32 -6.43
CA ALA A 328 -17.62 -2.22 -5.45
C ALA A 328 -17.00 -3.49 -6.06
N ALA A 329 -17.73 -4.18 -6.96
CA ALA A 329 -17.22 -5.39 -7.62
C ALA A 329 -16.05 -5.06 -8.57
N THR A 330 -16.17 -3.98 -9.34
CA THR A 330 -15.11 -3.52 -10.26
C THR A 330 -13.85 -3.14 -9.49
N VAL A 331 -13.97 -2.31 -8.45
CA VAL A 331 -12.83 -1.90 -7.62
C VAL A 331 -12.17 -3.11 -6.99
N SER A 332 -12.94 -4.00 -6.34
CA SER A 332 -12.39 -5.16 -5.62
C SER A 332 -11.64 -6.16 -6.51
N ASN A 333 -12.02 -6.27 -7.78
CA ASN A 333 -11.43 -7.26 -8.70
C ASN A 333 -10.59 -6.64 -9.85
N THR A 334 -10.44 -5.32 -9.86
CA THR A 334 -9.61 -4.60 -10.85
C THR A 334 -8.40 -3.91 -10.22
N ILE A 335 -8.43 -3.63 -8.91
CA ILE A 335 -7.21 -3.19 -8.21
C ILE A 335 -6.14 -4.26 -8.37
N PRO A 336 -4.86 -3.87 -8.32
CA PRO A 336 -3.77 -4.83 -8.50
C PRO A 336 -3.88 -6.04 -7.58
N THR A 337 -3.60 -7.22 -8.12
CA THR A 337 -3.61 -8.48 -7.35
C THR A 337 -2.71 -8.34 -6.12
N GLY A 338 -3.25 -8.70 -4.95
CA GLY A 338 -2.54 -8.56 -3.68
C GLY A 338 -2.78 -7.26 -2.94
N PHE A 339 -3.58 -6.37 -3.52
CA PHE A 339 -4.17 -5.24 -2.78
C PHE A 339 -5.57 -5.60 -2.33
N PHE A 340 -5.89 -5.26 -1.10
CA PHE A 340 -7.14 -5.62 -0.46
C PHE A 340 -7.99 -4.37 -0.23
N PRO A 341 -9.19 -4.29 -0.80
CA PRO A 341 -10.07 -3.15 -0.56
C PRO A 341 -10.51 -3.14 0.91
N ILE A 342 -10.55 -1.95 1.51
CA ILE A 342 -10.92 -1.74 2.92
C ILE A 342 -12.31 -1.14 3.11
N ALA A 343 -13.04 -0.92 2.02
CA ALA A 343 -14.42 -0.48 2.04
C ALA A 343 -15.34 -1.57 2.61
N LYS A 344 -16.34 -1.21 3.43
CA LYS A 344 -17.30 -2.17 3.99
C LYS A 344 -18.14 -2.89 2.94
N ASN A 345 -18.35 -2.27 1.80
CA ASN A 345 -19.09 -2.80 0.66
C ASN A 345 -18.20 -3.51 -0.37
N ALA A 346 -16.93 -3.80 -0.02
CA ALA A 346 -16.03 -4.53 -0.91
C ALA A 346 -16.62 -5.87 -1.33
N ALA A 347 -16.50 -6.21 -2.62
CA ALA A 347 -16.91 -7.50 -3.14
C ALA A 347 -15.83 -8.58 -2.83
N LYS A 348 -16.24 -9.85 -2.93
CA LYS A 348 -15.31 -10.97 -2.79
C LYS A 348 -14.22 -10.90 -3.87
N ILE A 349 -12.98 -11.07 -3.45
CA ILE A 349 -11.82 -11.19 -4.34
C ILE A 349 -11.87 -12.57 -5.01
N THR A 350 -11.65 -12.61 -6.33
CA THR A 350 -11.75 -13.83 -7.14
C THR A 350 -10.42 -14.55 -7.34
N ASP A 351 -9.29 -13.88 -7.15
CA ASP A 351 -7.95 -14.49 -7.27
C ASP A 351 -7.64 -15.40 -6.07
N ASP A 352 -7.28 -16.65 -6.33
CA ASP A 352 -7.05 -17.66 -5.29
C ASP A 352 -5.80 -17.38 -4.45
N HIS A 353 -4.73 -16.83 -5.04
CA HIS A 353 -3.52 -16.47 -4.30
C HIS A 353 -3.74 -15.25 -3.40
N ALA A 354 -4.47 -14.25 -3.90
CA ALA A 354 -4.87 -13.11 -3.09
C ALA A 354 -5.77 -13.54 -1.92
N ASN A 355 -6.69 -14.48 -2.17
CA ASN A 355 -7.49 -15.08 -1.10
C ASN A 355 -6.64 -15.85 -0.08
N ALA A 356 -5.60 -16.59 -0.51
CA ALA A 356 -4.70 -17.28 0.42
C ALA A 356 -3.99 -16.30 1.36
N PHE A 357 -3.52 -15.16 0.85
CA PHE A 357 -2.95 -14.09 1.67
C PHE A 357 -3.96 -13.50 2.66
N LEU A 358 -5.17 -13.21 2.19
CA LEU A 358 -6.23 -12.68 3.03
C LEU A 358 -6.62 -13.66 4.13
N GLN A 359 -6.75 -14.96 3.81
CA GLN A 359 -7.03 -16.00 4.80
C GLN A 359 -5.90 -16.14 5.84
N MET A 360 -4.63 -16.06 5.43
CA MET A 360 -3.49 -16.02 6.34
C MET A 360 -3.62 -14.85 7.33
N SER A 361 -3.96 -13.65 6.84
CA SER A 361 -4.15 -12.47 7.67
C SER A 361 -5.37 -12.59 8.59
N MET A 362 -6.45 -13.21 8.13
CA MET A 362 -7.67 -13.42 8.95
C MET A 362 -7.50 -14.50 10.02
N ALA A 363 -6.64 -15.48 9.79
CA ALA A 363 -6.39 -16.59 10.72
C ALA A 363 -5.47 -16.20 11.89
N ASN A 364 -4.79 -15.05 11.80
CA ASN A 364 -3.82 -14.59 12.79
C ASN A 364 -4.19 -13.19 13.29
N PRO A 365 -3.76 -12.80 14.50
CA PRO A 365 -3.72 -11.39 14.90
C PRO A 365 -2.91 -10.59 13.87
N THR A 366 -3.28 -9.34 13.66
CA THR A 366 -2.56 -8.45 12.74
C THR A 366 -2.05 -7.21 13.44
N ASP A 367 -0.98 -6.62 12.93
CA ASP A 367 -0.52 -5.29 13.29
C ASP A 367 -0.01 -4.53 12.05
N VAL A 368 0.13 -3.23 12.18
CA VAL A 368 0.74 -2.37 11.16
C VAL A 368 2.27 -2.41 11.28
N ARG A 369 2.96 -1.91 10.28
CA ARG A 369 4.43 -1.77 10.31
C ARG A 369 4.89 -0.99 11.53
N LEU A 370 5.88 -1.53 12.25
CA LEU A 370 6.53 -0.86 13.36
C LEU A 370 7.05 0.52 12.92
N VAL A 371 6.98 1.53 13.77
CA VAL A 371 7.34 2.94 13.57
C VAL A 371 6.44 3.74 12.59
N TRP A 372 5.67 3.08 11.74
CA TRP A 372 4.89 3.75 10.70
C TRP A 372 3.87 4.77 11.24
N PRO A 373 3.10 4.48 12.31
CA PRO A 373 2.08 5.40 12.76
C PRO A 373 2.61 6.72 13.34
N LYS A 374 3.80 6.72 13.97
CA LYS A 374 4.26 7.88 14.76
C LYS A 374 5.73 8.24 14.63
N LEU A 375 6.57 7.37 14.08
CA LEU A 375 8.01 7.51 14.20
C LEU A 375 8.72 7.70 12.85
N MET A 376 7.97 8.08 11.80
CA MET A 376 8.49 8.28 10.45
C MET A 376 9.15 9.63 10.23
N SER A 377 8.63 10.71 10.81
CA SER A 377 8.97 12.09 10.44
C SER A 377 10.00 12.77 11.33
N GLY A 378 10.48 12.12 12.37
CA GLY A 378 11.54 12.67 13.24
C GLY A 378 12.93 12.63 12.62
N SER A 379 13.91 13.30 13.26
CA SER A 379 15.30 13.32 12.79
C SER A 379 16.29 12.97 13.91
N PRO A 380 17.00 11.82 13.80
CA PRO A 380 16.81 10.75 12.81
C PRO A 380 15.45 10.06 12.97
N SER A 381 14.84 9.65 11.87
CA SER A 381 13.54 8.95 11.93
C SER A 381 13.69 7.54 12.49
N GLY A 382 12.65 7.02 13.13
CA GLY A 382 12.62 5.62 13.56
C GLY A 382 12.74 4.65 12.40
N TYR A 383 12.24 5.05 11.22
CA TYR A 383 12.39 4.30 9.98
C TYR A 383 13.85 4.10 9.60
N ASN A 384 14.63 5.19 9.51
CA ASN A 384 16.03 5.12 9.15
C ASN A 384 16.85 4.39 10.22
N LEU A 385 16.55 4.61 11.49
CA LEU A 385 17.23 3.93 12.59
C LEU A 385 17.04 2.40 12.57
N LEU A 386 15.81 1.92 12.26
CA LEU A 386 15.55 0.50 12.09
C LEU A 386 16.27 -0.06 10.86
N GLN A 387 16.21 0.65 9.73
CA GLN A 387 16.88 0.27 8.49
C GLN A 387 18.39 0.14 8.68
N ASP A 388 19.03 1.18 9.22
CA ASP A 388 20.46 1.20 9.50
C ASP A 388 20.88 0.08 10.49
N GLY A 389 20.04 -0.15 11.49
CA GLY A 389 20.22 -1.24 12.46
C GLY A 389 20.15 -2.62 11.82
N ALA A 390 19.15 -2.87 10.96
CA ALA A 390 19.00 -4.14 10.24
C ALA A 390 20.20 -4.42 9.34
N ILE A 391 20.58 -3.45 8.52
CA ILE A 391 21.76 -3.55 7.64
C ILE A 391 23.02 -3.81 8.45
N ALA A 392 23.22 -3.07 9.54
CA ALA A 392 24.41 -3.19 10.37
C ALA A 392 24.56 -4.55 11.05
N VAL A 393 23.46 -5.15 11.51
CA VAL A 393 23.51 -6.49 12.12
C VAL A 393 23.68 -7.59 11.09
N MET A 394 23.07 -7.46 9.91
CA MET A 394 23.21 -8.44 8.82
C MET A 394 24.60 -8.43 8.19
N THR A 395 25.24 -7.26 8.09
CA THR A 395 26.62 -7.12 7.61
C THR A 395 27.67 -7.36 8.69
N GLY A 396 27.24 -7.57 9.94
CA GLY A 396 28.13 -7.81 11.07
C GLY A 396 28.89 -6.59 11.59
N THR A 397 28.52 -5.36 11.15
CA THR A 397 29.17 -4.11 11.58
C THR A 397 28.71 -3.68 12.98
N LYS A 398 27.54 -4.16 13.44
CA LYS A 398 27.04 -3.96 14.81
C LYS A 398 26.50 -5.25 15.40
N THR A 399 26.50 -5.32 16.73
CA THR A 399 25.76 -6.35 17.47
C THR A 399 24.27 -5.96 17.54
N PRO A 400 23.35 -6.91 17.73
CA PRO A 400 21.92 -6.63 17.96
C PRO A 400 21.66 -5.63 19.09
N LYS A 401 22.45 -5.72 20.17
CA LYS A 401 22.34 -4.79 21.30
C LYS A 401 22.75 -3.38 20.92
N GLN A 402 23.84 -3.21 20.17
CA GLN A 402 24.28 -1.89 19.67
C GLN A 402 23.23 -1.27 18.72
N ALA A 403 22.64 -2.05 17.81
CA ALA A 403 21.58 -1.56 16.93
C ALA A 403 20.34 -1.09 17.71
N ALA A 404 19.93 -1.85 18.75
CA ALA A 404 18.83 -1.46 19.61
C ALA A 404 19.14 -0.21 20.46
N ASP A 405 20.37 -0.08 20.95
CA ASP A 405 20.80 1.12 21.70
C ASP A 405 20.83 2.36 20.81
N ASP A 406 21.31 2.24 19.57
CA ASP A 406 21.33 3.34 18.61
C ASP A 406 19.91 3.78 18.23
N LEU A 407 18.98 2.82 18.06
CA LEU A 407 17.56 3.11 17.84
C LEU A 407 16.98 3.92 19.00
N ALA A 408 17.17 3.46 20.23
CA ALA A 408 16.67 4.14 21.43
C ALA A 408 17.29 5.54 21.59
N ALA A 409 18.62 5.66 21.43
CA ALA A 409 19.34 6.93 21.53
C ALA A 409 18.94 7.92 20.42
N GLY A 410 18.75 7.42 19.20
CA GLY A 410 18.29 8.25 18.06
C GLY A 410 16.89 8.79 18.26
N LEU A 411 15.94 7.94 18.66
CA LEU A 411 14.57 8.34 18.95
C LEU A 411 14.49 9.31 20.13
N ALA A 412 15.29 9.12 21.18
CA ALA A 412 15.28 9.99 22.37
C ALA A 412 15.62 11.47 22.06
N LYS A 413 16.19 11.77 20.90
CA LYS A 413 16.49 13.15 20.47
C LYS A 413 15.24 13.98 20.19
N TRP A 414 14.14 13.36 19.83
CA TRP A 414 12.92 14.08 19.39
C TRP A 414 11.62 13.41 19.84
N TYR A 415 11.67 12.15 20.23
CA TYR A 415 10.51 11.37 20.68
C TYR A 415 10.71 10.96 22.14
N PRO A 416 10.54 11.88 23.10
CA PRO A 416 10.64 11.53 24.50
C PRO A 416 9.49 10.60 24.86
N PRO A 417 9.74 9.47 25.52
CA PRO A 417 8.67 8.69 26.11
C PRO A 417 7.90 9.61 27.06
N LYS A 418 6.59 9.71 26.85
CA LYS A 418 5.74 10.38 27.85
C LYS A 418 5.88 9.58 29.16
N LYS A 419 6.50 10.20 30.14
CA LYS A 419 6.54 9.68 31.51
C LYS A 419 5.13 9.57 32.10
#